data_c3933df3b22ffdf256912a1b1436ec1c
#
_entry.id   c3933df3b22ffdf256912a1b1436ec1c
#
_cell.length_a   1.000
_cell.length_b   1.000
_cell.length_c   1.000
_cell.angle_alpha   90.00
_cell.angle_beta   90.00
_cell.angle_gamma   90.00
#
_symmetry.space_group_name_H-M   'P 1'
#
loop_
_entity.id
_entity.type
_entity.pdbx_description
1 polymer ?
#
loop_
_entity_poly.entity_id
_entity_poly.type
_entity_poly.pdbx_seq_one_letter_code
_entity_poly.pdbx_strand_id
1 'polypeptide(L)'
;MDFSKESIIGRVGRMEQLAAIKRYAIEDGKGRGMRAFEVVNGSGFDFTVYPDRGLDIGPARYNGLPITWTTRNGPVAPAFYDASGVEWLRTWAGGLLTTCGWLNVGGPCVTPEGEQGIHGRMDHTPAEEVNARAFWNDAGEYVLEVTGRTVLSRVFGENLATSRTITTRLGWPGVEVVDRTENLGGSTMPLMQLYHMNFGWPLISEAARLIAQPHEVVPRDAEAAKGVSEWDRFLPPTANFAEQVLYHDLPADADGFCTIRISNPKFGCDVALSFRKAELPNLVQWRMPGYGDYVMGLEPANCLAEDYNSMAKKGLLRHIEPGQTVETCIRFRLDPV
;
A
#
# COMPACT_ATOMS: atom_id res chain seq x y z
N MET A 1 28.33 -6.49 3.54
CA MET A 1 28.36 -7.93 3.89
C MET A 1 28.19 -8.71 2.61
N ASP A 2 28.94 -9.82 2.41
CA ASP A 2 28.79 -10.67 1.22
C ASP A 2 27.66 -11.68 1.47
N PHE A 3 26.57 -11.55 0.74
CA PHE A 3 25.39 -12.42 0.79
C PHE A 3 25.33 -13.42 -0.37
N SER A 4 26.48 -13.68 -1.05
CA SER A 4 26.53 -14.74 -2.05
C SER A 4 26.22 -16.10 -1.42
N LYS A 5 25.64 -17.00 -2.23
CA LYS A 5 25.25 -18.34 -1.79
C LYS A 5 26.47 -19.12 -1.26
N GLU A 6 27.61 -19.01 -1.93
CA GLU A 6 28.89 -19.64 -1.56
C GLU A 6 29.39 -19.14 -0.19
N SER A 7 29.30 -17.82 0.03
CA SER A 7 29.73 -17.22 1.30
C SER A 7 28.84 -17.66 2.48
N ILE A 8 27.54 -17.86 2.24
CA ILE A 8 26.56 -18.21 3.28
C ILE A 8 26.59 -19.68 3.65
N ILE A 9 26.63 -20.61 2.66
CA ILE A 9 26.51 -22.05 2.90
C ILE A 9 27.58 -22.59 3.88
N GLY A 10 28.77 -22.02 3.85
CA GLY A 10 29.84 -22.41 4.78
C GLY A 10 29.68 -21.88 6.21
N ARG A 11 28.68 -20.99 6.50
CA ARG A 11 28.56 -20.27 7.77
C ARG A 11 27.20 -20.42 8.43
N VAL A 12 26.15 -20.73 7.66
CA VAL A 12 24.75 -20.69 8.10
C VAL A 12 24.10 -22.04 7.89
N GLY A 13 23.72 -22.69 8.99
CA GLY A 13 23.06 -23.99 8.95
C GLY A 13 21.57 -23.89 8.56
N ARG A 14 20.93 -22.74 8.80
CA ARG A 14 19.54 -22.47 8.44
C ARG A 14 19.40 -21.03 7.99
N MET A 15 18.79 -20.82 6.82
CA MET A 15 18.64 -19.49 6.22
C MET A 15 17.79 -18.54 7.06
N GLU A 16 16.90 -19.08 7.90
CA GLU A 16 16.08 -18.29 8.84
C GLU A 16 16.92 -17.51 9.87
N GLN A 17 18.20 -17.85 10.02
CA GLN A 17 19.16 -17.06 10.80
C GLN A 17 19.40 -15.68 10.18
N LEU A 18 19.32 -15.56 8.86
CA LEU A 18 19.59 -14.33 8.11
C LEU A 18 18.33 -13.69 7.56
N ALA A 19 17.42 -14.50 7.00
CA ALA A 19 16.19 -14.05 6.39
C ALA A 19 15.08 -15.09 6.55
N ALA A 20 13.89 -14.67 6.93
CA ALA A 20 12.78 -15.56 7.25
C ALA A 20 11.43 -14.95 6.94
N ILE A 21 10.44 -15.81 6.66
CA ILE A 21 9.02 -15.48 6.74
C ILE A 21 8.43 -16.26 7.91
N LYS A 22 8.16 -15.57 9.02
CA LYS A 22 7.58 -16.17 10.23
C LYS A 22 6.07 -16.01 10.20
N ARG A 23 5.35 -17.12 10.32
CA ARG A 23 3.88 -17.15 10.32
C ARG A 23 3.36 -17.25 11.73
N TYR A 24 2.41 -16.38 12.07
CA TYR A 24 1.72 -16.39 13.37
C TYR A 24 0.27 -15.94 13.22
N ALA A 25 -0.51 -16.06 14.28
CA ALA A 25 -1.83 -15.47 14.40
C ALA A 25 -1.84 -14.48 15.57
N ILE A 26 -2.63 -13.42 15.45
CA ILE A 26 -2.85 -12.48 16.54
C ILE A 26 -3.78 -13.15 17.55
N GLU A 27 -3.41 -13.15 18.83
CA GLU A 27 -4.16 -13.90 19.87
C GLU A 27 -5.14 -13.05 20.65
N ASP A 28 -5.04 -11.70 20.58
CA ASP A 28 -5.82 -10.80 21.44
C ASP A 28 -6.47 -9.63 20.67
N GLY A 29 -7.42 -8.97 21.31
CA GLY A 29 -8.13 -7.81 20.81
C GLY A 29 -8.96 -8.07 19.56
N LYS A 30 -9.24 -7.01 18.79
CA LYS A 30 -10.02 -7.10 17.54
C LYS A 30 -9.29 -7.85 16.42
N GLY A 31 -7.97 -7.99 16.53
CA GLY A 31 -7.16 -8.73 15.56
C GLY A 31 -7.14 -10.24 15.79
N ARG A 32 -7.79 -10.76 16.85
CA ARG A 32 -7.72 -12.16 17.23
C ARG A 32 -8.05 -13.11 16.09
N GLY A 33 -7.18 -14.09 15.87
CA GLY A 33 -7.30 -15.10 14.82
C GLY A 33 -6.79 -14.66 13.45
N MET A 34 -6.45 -13.38 13.27
CA MET A 34 -5.92 -12.87 12.00
C MET A 34 -4.50 -13.38 11.77
N ARG A 35 -4.26 -13.92 10.57
CA ARG A 35 -2.92 -14.39 10.15
C ARG A 35 -2.00 -13.22 9.92
N ALA A 36 -0.73 -13.40 10.30
CA ALA A 36 0.33 -12.41 10.07
C ALA A 36 1.62 -13.11 9.67
N PHE A 37 2.31 -12.60 8.66
CA PHE A 37 3.58 -13.09 8.16
C PHE A 37 4.63 -12.00 8.34
N GLU A 38 5.48 -12.15 9.35
CA GLU A 38 6.63 -11.26 9.56
C GLU A 38 7.74 -11.65 8.56
N VAL A 39 8.12 -10.71 7.73
CA VAL A 39 9.18 -10.86 6.73
C VAL A 39 10.41 -10.11 7.21
N VAL A 40 11.49 -10.86 7.46
CA VAL A 40 12.80 -10.35 7.88
C VAL A 40 13.78 -10.71 6.76
N ASN A 41 14.41 -9.72 6.15
CA ASN A 41 15.26 -9.93 4.98
C ASN A 41 16.77 -9.64 5.21
N GLY A 42 17.17 -9.37 6.46
CA GLY A 42 18.55 -9.14 6.84
C GLY A 42 19.15 -7.80 6.40
N SER A 43 18.36 -6.91 5.80
CA SER A 43 18.80 -5.56 5.40
C SER A 43 18.56 -4.49 6.46
N GLY A 44 17.89 -4.85 7.56
CA GLY A 44 17.31 -3.94 8.54
C GLY A 44 15.89 -3.49 8.19
N PHE A 45 15.37 -3.83 7.02
CA PHE A 45 13.98 -3.59 6.64
C PHE A 45 13.13 -4.83 6.92
N ASP A 46 12.22 -4.71 7.87
CA ASP A 46 11.31 -5.77 8.29
C ASP A 46 9.87 -5.27 8.15
N PHE A 47 8.95 -6.15 7.72
CA PHE A 47 7.54 -5.80 7.55
C PHE A 47 6.62 -7.00 7.81
N THR A 48 5.34 -6.72 8.06
CA THR A 48 4.33 -7.75 8.29
C THR A 48 3.29 -7.73 7.18
N VAL A 49 3.04 -8.87 6.54
CA VAL A 49 1.93 -9.07 5.61
C VAL A 49 0.73 -9.64 6.35
N TYR A 50 -0.46 -9.12 6.07
CA TYR A 50 -1.72 -9.60 6.61
C TYR A 50 -2.55 -10.32 5.55
N PRO A 51 -2.47 -11.67 5.45
CA PRO A 51 -3.24 -12.42 4.45
C PRO A 51 -4.75 -12.18 4.55
N ASP A 52 -5.26 -11.97 5.76
CA ASP A 52 -6.69 -11.77 6.00
C ASP A 52 -7.16 -10.33 5.70
N ARG A 53 -6.23 -9.45 5.33
CA ARG A 53 -6.48 -8.05 4.98
C ARG A 53 -5.95 -7.77 3.58
N GLY A 54 -6.52 -8.42 2.55
CA GLY A 54 -6.14 -8.20 1.16
C GLY A 54 -4.68 -8.48 0.81
N LEU A 55 -3.93 -9.25 1.64
CA LEU A 55 -2.47 -9.36 1.58
C LEU A 55 -1.76 -8.01 1.73
N ASP A 56 -2.34 -7.07 2.43
CA ASP A 56 -1.74 -5.77 2.67
C ASP A 56 -0.52 -5.86 3.59
N ILE A 57 0.33 -4.82 3.52
CA ILE A 57 1.54 -4.73 4.34
C ILE A 57 1.25 -3.82 5.53
N GLY A 58 1.18 -4.42 6.71
CA GLY A 58 0.98 -3.74 7.97
C GLY A 58 2.21 -2.97 8.46
N PRO A 59 2.59 -3.09 9.73
CA PRO A 59 3.76 -2.40 10.27
C PRO A 59 5.03 -2.76 9.51
N ALA A 60 5.85 -1.74 9.24
CA ALA A 60 7.18 -1.90 8.68
C ALA A 60 8.19 -1.05 9.48
N ARG A 61 9.42 -1.56 9.56
CA ARG A 61 10.51 -0.97 10.34
C ARG A 61 11.80 -0.96 9.54
N TYR A 62 12.64 0.02 9.84
CA TYR A 62 14.00 0.05 9.35
C TYR A 62 14.96 0.23 10.53
N ASN A 63 15.91 -0.71 10.68
CA ASN A 63 16.83 -0.76 11.82
C ASN A 63 16.11 -0.65 13.20
N GLY A 64 14.95 -1.30 13.32
CA GLY A 64 14.11 -1.29 14.53
C GLY A 64 13.20 -0.07 14.68
N LEU A 65 13.39 1.00 13.90
CA LEU A 65 12.54 2.20 13.95
C LEU A 65 11.33 2.05 13.02
N PRO A 66 10.11 2.42 13.45
CA PRO A 66 8.94 2.39 12.58
C PRO A 66 9.06 3.41 11.44
N ILE A 67 8.62 3.01 10.26
CA ILE A 67 8.50 3.89 9.08
C ILE A 67 7.04 4.14 8.71
N THR A 68 6.13 3.34 9.26
CA THR A 68 4.71 3.38 8.95
C THR A 68 3.90 3.99 10.09
N TRP A 69 2.77 4.58 9.70
CA TRP A 69 1.74 4.97 10.65
C TRP A 69 0.84 3.77 10.99
N THR A 70 0.50 3.65 12.25
CA THR A 70 -0.50 2.72 12.76
C THR A 70 -1.66 3.51 13.34
N THR A 71 -2.88 3.21 12.92
CA THR A 71 -4.06 3.88 13.45
C THR A 71 -4.30 3.52 14.92
N ARG A 72 -5.10 4.31 15.60
CA ARG A 72 -5.54 4.02 16.98
C ARG A 72 -6.39 2.75 17.10
N ASN A 73 -6.88 2.18 15.97
CA ASN A 73 -7.61 0.91 15.98
C ASN A 73 -6.68 -0.30 16.18
N GLY A 74 -5.43 -0.20 15.73
CA GLY A 74 -4.54 -1.36 15.60
C GLY A 74 -5.04 -2.38 14.58
N PRO A 75 -4.50 -3.61 14.57
CA PRO A 75 -4.96 -4.66 13.68
C PRO A 75 -6.38 -5.10 14.04
N VAL A 76 -7.26 -5.15 13.04
CA VAL A 76 -8.66 -5.56 13.17
C VAL A 76 -8.99 -6.64 12.16
N ALA A 77 -9.51 -7.76 12.63
CA ALA A 77 -9.90 -8.88 11.78
C ALA A 77 -11.10 -8.52 10.87
N PRO A 78 -11.17 -9.07 9.65
CA PRO A 78 -12.24 -8.78 8.69
C PRO A 78 -13.66 -9.02 9.23
N ALA A 79 -13.82 -9.90 10.20
CA ALA A 79 -15.11 -10.17 10.83
C ALA A 79 -15.77 -8.96 11.51
N PHE A 80 -14.99 -7.91 11.79
CA PHE A 80 -15.49 -6.66 12.35
C PHE A 80 -15.79 -5.59 11.29
N TYR A 81 -15.53 -5.89 10.02
CA TYR A 81 -15.74 -4.93 8.95
C TYR A 81 -17.22 -4.71 8.66
N ASP A 82 -17.61 -3.46 8.62
CA ASP A 82 -18.89 -2.99 8.10
C ASP A 82 -18.63 -2.15 6.84
N ALA A 83 -19.27 -2.54 5.75
CA ALA A 83 -19.11 -1.89 4.46
C ALA A 83 -19.95 -0.62 4.30
N SER A 84 -20.72 -0.24 5.31
CA SER A 84 -21.67 0.87 5.23
C SER A 84 -20.99 2.23 5.46
N GLY A 85 -21.30 3.20 4.62
CA GLY A 85 -20.89 4.59 4.84
C GLY A 85 -19.38 4.73 5.09
N VAL A 86 -19.03 5.26 6.26
CA VAL A 86 -17.64 5.51 6.70
C VAL A 86 -17.15 4.53 7.76
N GLU A 87 -17.87 3.44 8.00
CA GLU A 87 -17.53 2.47 9.07
C GLU A 87 -16.20 1.73 8.82
N TRP A 88 -15.68 1.73 7.59
CA TRP A 88 -14.32 1.33 7.27
C TRP A 88 -13.26 1.97 8.20
N LEU A 89 -13.45 3.24 8.59
CA LEU A 89 -12.54 3.95 9.49
C LEU A 89 -12.41 3.31 10.89
N ARG A 90 -13.38 2.47 11.31
CA ARG A 90 -13.32 1.75 12.60
C ARG A 90 -12.49 0.49 12.55
N THR A 91 -12.12 0.05 11.35
CA THR A 91 -11.41 -1.21 11.13
C THR A 91 -10.11 -1.04 10.35
N TRP A 92 -9.83 0.16 9.87
CA TRP A 92 -8.56 0.47 9.21
C TRP A 92 -7.39 0.47 10.21
N ALA A 93 -6.36 -0.30 9.90
CA ALA A 93 -5.19 -0.48 10.76
C ALA A 93 -4.02 0.46 10.42
N GLY A 94 -4.04 1.13 9.27
CA GLY A 94 -2.86 1.78 8.69
C GLY A 94 -1.87 0.74 8.15
N GLY A 95 -0.57 0.98 8.33
CA GLY A 95 0.48 0.11 7.82
C GLY A 95 1.16 0.67 6.57
N LEU A 96 2.15 -0.04 6.03
CA LEU A 96 2.90 0.41 4.86
C LEU A 96 2.00 0.48 3.62
N LEU A 97 1.09 -0.47 3.47
CA LEU A 97 0.18 -0.55 2.34
C LEU A 97 -1.20 -1.00 2.80
N THR A 98 -2.21 -0.19 2.50
CA THR A 98 -3.63 -0.55 2.51
C THR A 98 -4.16 -0.42 1.09
N THR A 99 -4.76 -1.47 0.55
CA THR A 99 -5.27 -1.45 -0.83
C THR A 99 -6.75 -1.11 -0.86
N CYS A 100 -7.08 0.05 -1.38
CA CYS A 100 -8.45 0.54 -1.53
C CYS A 100 -9.03 0.19 -2.92
N GLY A 101 -10.30 -0.08 -3.00
CA GLY A 101 -11.03 -0.39 -4.24
C GLY A 101 -11.84 -1.67 -4.07
N TRP A 102 -12.23 -2.26 -5.05
CA TRP A 102 -12.28 -2.40 -6.50
C TRP A 102 -13.33 -1.48 -7.16
N LEU A 103 -14.55 -1.38 -6.58
CA LEU A 103 -15.70 -0.68 -7.19
C LEU A 103 -15.78 0.78 -6.78
N ASN A 104 -15.15 1.16 -5.66
CA ASN A 104 -15.14 2.50 -5.12
C ASN A 104 -13.87 2.78 -4.35
N VAL A 105 -13.34 4.01 -4.41
CA VAL A 105 -12.19 4.45 -3.62
C VAL A 105 -12.63 5.66 -2.81
N GLY A 106 -12.97 6.72 -3.03
CA GLY A 106 -13.28 7.90 -2.21
C GLY A 106 -14.42 7.69 -1.21
N GLY A 107 -15.23 8.71 -0.99
CA GLY A 107 -16.34 8.68 -0.06
C GLY A 107 -17.42 7.62 -0.40
N PRO A 108 -18.35 7.35 0.52
CA PRO A 108 -19.44 6.42 0.26
C PRO A 108 -20.39 6.95 -0.82
N CYS A 109 -20.90 6.05 -1.66
CA CYS A 109 -21.82 6.40 -2.73
C CYS A 109 -22.75 5.23 -3.10
N VAL A 110 -23.73 5.50 -3.95
CA VAL A 110 -24.59 4.47 -4.56
C VAL A 110 -24.22 4.34 -6.02
N THR A 111 -23.90 3.12 -6.45
CA THR A 111 -23.50 2.76 -7.83
C THR A 111 -24.53 1.81 -8.45
N PRO A 112 -24.44 1.50 -9.75
CA PRO A 112 -25.26 0.44 -10.34
C PRO A 112 -25.08 -0.92 -9.65
N GLU A 113 -23.91 -1.18 -9.05
CA GLU A 113 -23.60 -2.39 -8.31
C GLU A 113 -24.14 -2.36 -6.86
N GLY A 114 -24.74 -1.25 -6.43
CA GLY A 114 -25.30 -1.06 -5.09
C GLY A 114 -24.55 -0.05 -4.24
N GLU A 115 -24.83 -0.04 -2.95
CA GLU A 115 -24.17 0.84 -1.99
C GLU A 115 -22.69 0.48 -1.81
N GLN A 116 -21.83 1.49 -1.87
CA GLN A 116 -20.40 1.40 -1.67
C GLN A 116 -19.98 2.24 -0.46
N GLY A 117 -19.25 1.64 0.46
CA GLY A 117 -18.59 2.37 1.54
C GLY A 117 -17.33 3.09 1.09
N ILE A 118 -16.81 3.92 1.97
CA ILE A 118 -15.51 4.59 1.75
C ILE A 118 -14.41 3.55 1.50
N HIS A 119 -13.53 3.80 0.53
CA HIS A 119 -12.36 2.99 0.15
C HIS A 119 -12.65 1.54 -0.30
N GLY A 120 -13.92 1.16 -0.45
CA GLY A 120 -14.28 -0.16 -0.97
C GLY A 120 -14.02 -1.31 0.03
N ARG A 121 -13.73 -2.50 -0.49
CA ARG A 121 -13.70 -3.74 0.30
C ARG A 121 -12.37 -4.51 0.25
N MET A 122 -11.44 -4.12 -0.62
CA MET A 122 -10.28 -4.97 -0.94
C MET A 122 -9.42 -5.27 0.29
N ASP A 123 -9.08 -4.27 1.08
CA ASP A 123 -8.26 -4.41 2.29
C ASP A 123 -8.94 -5.18 3.44
N HIS A 124 -10.24 -5.45 3.34
CA HIS A 124 -11.02 -6.25 4.30
C HIS A 124 -11.41 -7.63 3.75
N THR A 125 -10.95 -7.98 2.55
CA THR A 125 -11.21 -9.29 1.93
C THR A 125 -10.08 -10.25 2.26
N PRO A 126 -10.32 -11.36 3.01
CA PRO A 126 -9.31 -12.36 3.25
C PRO A 126 -8.83 -13.00 1.95
N ALA A 127 -7.52 -13.18 1.84
CA ALA A 127 -6.93 -13.87 0.71
C ALA A 127 -7.07 -15.39 0.84
N GLU A 128 -7.30 -16.03 -0.28
CA GLU A 128 -7.24 -17.48 -0.50
C GLU A 128 -5.95 -17.85 -1.28
N GLU A 129 -5.65 -19.13 -1.41
CA GLU A 129 -4.46 -19.65 -2.11
C GLU A 129 -3.14 -19.02 -1.59
N VAL A 130 -3.11 -18.71 -0.30
CA VAL A 130 -1.98 -18.00 0.32
C VAL A 130 -0.77 -18.91 0.41
N ASN A 131 0.34 -18.47 -0.15
CA ASN A 131 1.63 -19.14 -0.03
C ASN A 131 2.70 -18.14 0.45
N ALA A 132 3.68 -18.66 1.20
CA ALA A 132 4.87 -17.89 1.59
C ALA A 132 6.07 -18.82 1.54
N ARG A 133 7.08 -18.46 0.77
CA ARG A 133 8.28 -19.27 0.53
C ARG A 133 9.53 -18.41 0.48
N ALA A 134 10.66 -19.06 0.79
CA ALA A 134 11.96 -18.46 0.64
C ALA A 134 12.86 -19.45 -0.11
N PHE A 135 13.57 -18.97 -1.13
CA PHE A 135 14.34 -19.84 -2.03
C PHE A 135 15.46 -19.08 -2.73
N TRP A 136 16.47 -19.83 -3.22
CA TRP A 136 17.48 -19.30 -4.12
C TRP A 136 16.94 -19.30 -5.56
N ASN A 137 16.94 -18.13 -6.21
CA ASN A 137 16.60 -18.03 -7.62
C ASN A 137 17.82 -18.38 -8.53
N ASP A 138 17.59 -18.42 -9.84
CA ASP A 138 18.63 -18.73 -10.83
C ASP A 138 19.74 -17.66 -10.91
N ALA A 139 19.45 -16.44 -10.46
CA ALA A 139 20.44 -15.36 -10.36
C ALA A 139 21.30 -15.45 -9.08
N GLY A 140 21.09 -16.46 -8.22
CA GLY A 140 21.82 -16.64 -6.98
C GLY A 140 21.39 -15.69 -5.86
N GLU A 141 20.19 -15.10 -5.93
CA GLU A 141 19.61 -14.27 -4.88
C GLU A 141 18.69 -15.11 -3.99
N TYR A 142 18.72 -14.89 -2.67
CA TYR A 142 17.77 -15.51 -1.76
C TYR A 142 16.51 -14.66 -1.66
N VAL A 143 15.47 -15.14 -2.29
CA VAL A 143 14.16 -14.45 -2.44
C VAL A 143 13.20 -14.88 -1.33
N LEU A 144 12.50 -13.92 -0.75
CA LEU A 144 11.35 -14.14 0.13
C LEU A 144 10.11 -13.65 -0.60
N GLU A 145 9.12 -14.52 -0.76
CA GLU A 145 7.92 -14.27 -1.55
C GLU A 145 6.66 -14.66 -0.77
N VAL A 146 5.68 -13.75 -0.76
CA VAL A 146 4.34 -14.01 -0.26
C VAL A 146 3.37 -13.81 -1.41
N THR A 147 2.53 -14.80 -1.68
CA THR A 147 1.50 -14.74 -2.72
C THR A 147 0.13 -15.10 -2.17
N GLY A 148 -0.92 -14.66 -2.84
CA GLY A 148 -2.30 -15.04 -2.56
C GLY A 148 -3.26 -14.32 -3.49
N ARG A 149 -4.52 -14.61 -3.36
CA ARG A 149 -5.59 -14.13 -4.21
C ARG A 149 -6.74 -13.59 -3.36
N THR A 150 -7.21 -12.40 -3.65
CA THR A 150 -8.42 -11.81 -3.07
C THR A 150 -9.52 -11.80 -4.11
N VAL A 151 -10.75 -12.13 -3.71
CA VAL A 151 -11.89 -12.22 -4.63
C VAL A 151 -13.03 -11.36 -4.12
N LEU A 152 -13.45 -10.39 -4.92
CA LEU A 152 -14.70 -9.67 -4.74
C LEU A 152 -15.76 -10.32 -5.61
N SER A 153 -16.73 -10.98 -4.98
CA SER A 153 -17.81 -11.64 -5.71
C SER A 153 -19.15 -11.45 -5.02
N ARG A 154 -20.20 -11.40 -5.84
CA ARG A 154 -21.57 -11.38 -5.40
C ARG A 154 -22.40 -12.29 -6.33
N VAL A 155 -23.30 -13.07 -5.74
CA VAL A 155 -24.24 -13.89 -6.55
C VAL A 155 -25.05 -12.96 -7.45
N PHE A 156 -25.00 -13.22 -8.76
CA PHE A 156 -25.60 -12.38 -9.82
C PHE A 156 -25.02 -10.96 -9.91
N GLY A 157 -23.80 -10.74 -9.46
CA GLY A 157 -23.13 -9.44 -9.47
C GLY A 157 -21.69 -9.51 -9.94
N GLU A 158 -20.86 -8.68 -9.35
CA GLU A 158 -19.42 -8.60 -9.62
C GLU A 158 -18.68 -9.91 -9.34
N ASN A 159 -17.61 -10.17 -10.11
CA ASN A 159 -16.67 -11.26 -9.88
C ASN A 159 -15.28 -10.82 -10.35
N LEU A 160 -14.55 -10.15 -9.45
CA LEU A 160 -13.20 -9.65 -9.68
C LEU A 160 -12.22 -10.38 -8.77
N ALA A 161 -11.07 -10.75 -9.29
CA ALA A 161 -10.01 -11.38 -8.50
C ALA A 161 -8.69 -10.62 -8.67
N THR A 162 -7.97 -10.42 -7.57
CA THR A 162 -6.62 -9.86 -7.58
C THR A 162 -5.65 -10.88 -7.01
N SER A 163 -4.73 -11.36 -7.85
CA SER A 163 -3.58 -12.17 -7.44
C SER A 163 -2.42 -11.26 -7.14
N ARG A 164 -1.92 -11.28 -5.89
CA ARG A 164 -0.83 -10.45 -5.40
C ARG A 164 0.43 -11.27 -5.18
N THR A 165 1.56 -10.71 -5.61
CA THR A 165 2.90 -11.20 -5.29
C THR A 165 3.67 -10.10 -4.57
N ILE A 166 4.15 -10.39 -3.36
CA ILE A 166 5.01 -9.52 -2.55
C ILE A 166 6.38 -10.17 -2.50
N THR A 167 7.40 -9.47 -3.00
CA THR A 167 8.76 -10.01 -3.13
C THR A 167 9.79 -9.10 -2.47
N THR A 168 10.68 -9.69 -1.69
CA THR A 168 11.91 -9.05 -1.21
C THR A 168 13.09 -10.03 -1.31
N ARG A 169 14.30 -9.56 -1.02
CA ARG A 169 15.53 -10.37 -1.13
C ARG A 169 16.44 -10.14 0.06
N LEU A 170 17.19 -11.17 0.42
CA LEU A 170 18.21 -11.07 1.45
C LEU A 170 19.16 -9.89 1.20
N GLY A 171 19.26 -9.01 2.19
CA GLY A 171 20.13 -7.84 2.16
C GLY A 171 19.63 -6.66 1.30
N TRP A 172 18.48 -6.79 0.63
CA TRP A 172 17.89 -5.69 -0.14
C TRP A 172 16.85 -4.94 0.69
N PRO A 173 17.06 -3.65 1.01
CA PRO A 173 16.15 -2.89 1.87
C PRO A 173 14.93 -2.37 1.08
N GLY A 174 14.13 -3.27 0.54
CA GLY A 174 12.97 -2.93 -0.26
C GLY A 174 11.97 -4.06 -0.39
N VAL A 175 10.83 -3.74 -1.00
CA VAL A 175 9.77 -4.69 -1.35
C VAL A 175 9.14 -4.28 -2.68
N GLU A 176 8.82 -5.27 -3.49
CA GLU A 176 8.04 -5.11 -4.71
C GLU A 176 6.68 -5.79 -4.53
N VAL A 177 5.61 -5.10 -4.94
CA VAL A 177 4.25 -5.61 -4.95
C VAL A 177 3.75 -5.59 -6.39
N VAL A 178 3.36 -6.75 -6.89
CA VAL A 178 2.76 -6.93 -8.22
C VAL A 178 1.37 -7.50 -8.04
N ASP A 179 0.37 -6.81 -8.56
CA ASP A 179 -1.02 -7.26 -8.58
C ASP A 179 -1.46 -7.55 -10.01
N ARG A 180 -2.22 -8.63 -10.17
CA ARG A 180 -2.93 -8.98 -11.41
C ARG A 180 -4.41 -9.08 -11.10
N THR A 181 -5.17 -8.07 -11.51
CA THR A 181 -6.61 -8.02 -11.32
C THR A 181 -7.32 -8.48 -12.58
N GLU A 182 -8.17 -9.48 -12.44
CA GLU A 182 -8.93 -10.11 -13.53
C GLU A 182 -10.44 -9.97 -13.30
N ASN A 183 -11.17 -9.69 -14.36
CA ASN A 183 -12.63 -9.77 -14.36
C ASN A 183 -13.06 -11.18 -14.77
N LEU A 184 -13.48 -11.97 -13.78
CA LEU A 184 -14.00 -13.34 -13.94
C LEU A 184 -15.50 -13.38 -14.24
N GLY A 185 -16.16 -12.21 -14.24
CA GLY A 185 -17.59 -12.07 -14.53
C GLY A 185 -17.90 -12.00 -16.02
N GLY A 186 -19.18 -11.98 -16.35
CA GLY A 186 -19.67 -11.88 -17.72
C GLY A 186 -20.00 -10.45 -18.17
N SER A 187 -19.76 -9.44 -17.36
CA SER A 187 -20.07 -8.03 -17.63
C SER A 187 -18.84 -7.15 -17.42
N THR A 188 -18.75 -6.07 -18.16
CA THR A 188 -17.78 -5.01 -17.92
C THR A 188 -17.98 -4.41 -16.53
N MET A 189 -16.95 -4.32 -15.74
CA MET A 189 -17.00 -3.83 -14.36
C MET A 189 -16.15 -2.55 -14.20
N PRO A 190 -16.52 -1.61 -13.31
CA PRO A 190 -15.60 -0.56 -12.89
C PRO A 190 -14.39 -1.15 -12.20
N LEU A 191 -13.24 -0.50 -12.35
CA LEU A 191 -12.01 -0.86 -11.64
C LEU A 191 -11.34 0.37 -11.09
N MET A 192 -11.50 0.60 -9.81
CA MET A 192 -10.84 1.66 -9.05
C MET A 192 -9.86 1.02 -8.07
N GLN A 193 -8.59 1.39 -8.17
CA GLN A 193 -7.52 0.88 -7.31
C GLN A 193 -6.66 2.03 -6.80
N LEU A 194 -6.46 2.07 -5.49
CA LEU A 194 -5.60 3.03 -4.83
C LEU A 194 -4.77 2.29 -3.76
N TYR A 195 -3.47 2.44 -3.84
CA TYR A 195 -2.49 1.83 -2.95
C TYR A 195 -2.07 2.82 -1.88
N HIS A 196 -2.79 2.82 -0.77
CA HIS A 196 -2.66 3.79 0.32
C HIS A 196 -1.44 3.49 1.19
N MET A 197 -0.28 4.04 0.84
CA MET A 197 0.94 3.85 1.61
C MET A 197 1.05 4.91 2.69
N ASN A 198 1.19 4.47 3.95
CA ASN A 198 1.06 5.34 5.12
C ASN A 198 2.38 5.49 5.87
N PHE A 199 2.96 6.68 5.82
CA PHE A 199 4.21 6.99 6.49
C PHE A 199 3.95 7.74 7.78
N GLY A 200 4.66 7.33 8.85
CA GLY A 200 4.49 7.86 10.19
C GLY A 200 5.79 8.36 10.82
N TRP A 201 5.69 8.90 12.03
CA TRP A 201 6.84 9.27 12.83
C TRP A 201 7.62 8.01 13.26
N PRO A 202 8.99 8.04 13.28
CA PRO A 202 9.88 9.16 13.08
C PRO A 202 10.35 9.41 11.63
N LEU A 203 9.97 8.57 10.66
CA LEU A 203 10.36 8.79 9.25
C LEU A 203 9.88 10.17 8.76
N ILE A 204 8.60 10.48 8.96
CA ILE A 204 8.09 11.82 8.70
C ILE A 204 8.26 12.70 9.94
N SER A 205 8.74 13.90 9.73
CA SER A 205 8.93 14.95 10.75
C SER A 205 9.20 16.26 10.02
N GLU A 206 9.28 17.36 10.74
CA GLU A 206 9.57 18.69 10.18
C GLU A 206 10.96 18.75 9.50
N ALA A 207 11.84 17.79 9.79
CA ALA A 207 13.13 17.65 9.12
C ALA A 207 13.05 16.92 7.76
N ALA A 208 11.94 16.22 7.53
CA ALA A 208 11.74 15.47 6.29
C ALA A 208 11.30 16.38 5.11
N ARG A 209 11.53 15.90 3.89
CA ARG A 209 11.06 16.53 2.65
C ARG A 209 10.60 15.47 1.68
N LEU A 210 9.56 15.81 0.90
CA LEU A 210 9.26 15.07 -0.32
C LEU A 210 10.14 15.59 -1.46
N ILE A 211 10.65 14.68 -2.28
CA ILE A 211 11.50 14.98 -3.42
C ILE A 211 10.96 14.25 -4.63
N ALA A 212 10.65 14.97 -5.68
CA ALA A 212 10.24 14.44 -6.99
C ALA A 212 10.80 15.31 -8.10
N GLN A 213 10.77 14.80 -9.34
CA GLN A 213 11.04 15.63 -10.51
C GLN A 213 9.98 16.74 -10.64
N PRO A 214 10.27 17.87 -11.28
CA PRO A 214 9.28 18.93 -11.49
C PRO A 214 8.01 18.39 -12.16
N HIS A 215 6.86 18.71 -11.59
CA HIS A 215 5.55 18.24 -12.02
C HIS A 215 4.45 19.18 -11.54
N GLU A 216 3.23 18.96 -12.03
CA GLU A 216 2.05 19.67 -11.57
C GLU A 216 1.50 19.08 -10.27
N VAL A 217 1.07 19.93 -9.35
CA VAL A 217 0.39 19.57 -8.10
C VAL A 217 -0.96 20.27 -8.04
N VAL A 218 -2.04 19.50 -8.03
CA VAL A 218 -3.41 19.99 -8.07
C VAL A 218 -4.13 19.66 -6.75
N PRO A 219 -4.75 20.63 -6.08
CA PRO A 219 -5.52 20.37 -4.87
C PRO A 219 -6.88 19.74 -5.20
N ARG A 220 -7.33 18.79 -4.35
CA ARG A 220 -8.69 18.21 -4.45
C ARG A 220 -9.77 19.25 -4.23
N ASP A 221 -9.57 20.16 -3.29
CA ASP A 221 -10.57 21.12 -2.80
C ASP A 221 -9.93 22.41 -2.26
N ALA A 222 -10.75 23.33 -1.77
CA ALA A 222 -10.29 24.61 -1.23
C ALA A 222 -9.43 24.48 0.04
N GLU A 223 -9.63 23.44 0.85
CA GLU A 223 -8.78 23.17 2.02
C GLU A 223 -7.39 22.71 1.59
N ALA A 224 -7.35 21.78 0.65
CA ALA A 224 -6.09 21.29 0.07
C ALA A 224 -5.30 22.40 -0.65
N ALA A 225 -5.98 23.36 -1.26
CA ALA A 225 -5.35 24.49 -1.96
C ALA A 225 -4.44 25.33 -1.05
N LYS A 226 -4.72 25.37 0.25
CA LYS A 226 -3.89 26.08 1.24
C LYS A 226 -2.51 25.45 1.42
N GLY A 227 -2.37 24.16 1.13
CA GLY A 227 -1.13 23.39 1.32
C GLY A 227 -0.28 23.20 0.05
N VAL A 228 -0.76 23.62 -1.14
CA VAL A 228 -0.06 23.36 -2.41
C VAL A 228 1.35 23.93 -2.45
N SER A 229 1.56 25.16 -1.96
CA SER A 229 2.90 25.78 -1.98
C SER A 229 3.92 25.11 -1.04
N GLU A 230 3.47 24.23 -0.17
CA GLU A 230 4.29 23.50 0.81
C GLU A 230 4.03 21.99 0.71
N TRP A 231 3.68 21.48 -0.46
CA TRP A 231 3.36 20.08 -0.68
C TRP A 231 4.50 19.14 -0.28
N ASP A 232 5.74 19.61 -0.42
CA ASP A 232 6.98 18.87 -0.13
C ASP A 232 7.40 18.89 1.34
N ARG A 233 6.67 19.63 2.20
CA ARG A 233 7.04 19.83 3.60
C ARG A 233 6.13 19.08 4.56
N PHE A 234 6.69 18.70 5.70
CA PHE A 234 5.96 18.10 6.81
C PHE A 234 5.77 19.11 7.91
N LEU A 235 4.52 19.34 8.31
CA LEU A 235 4.16 20.23 9.40
C LEU A 235 4.35 19.54 10.75
N PRO A 236 4.50 20.28 11.87
CA PRO A 236 4.44 19.69 13.19
C PRO A 236 3.04 19.14 13.50
N PRO A 237 2.89 18.24 14.50
CA PRO A 237 1.58 17.77 14.93
C PRO A 237 0.65 18.93 15.28
N THR A 238 -0.46 19.03 14.58
CA THR A 238 -1.39 20.18 14.64
C THR A 238 -2.78 19.72 15.10
N ALA A 239 -3.28 20.34 16.16
CA ALA A 239 -4.62 20.04 16.66
C ALA A 239 -5.71 20.53 15.66
N ASN A 240 -6.75 19.72 15.46
CA ASN A 240 -7.87 20.03 14.55
C ASN A 240 -7.45 20.34 13.11
N PHE A 241 -6.35 19.74 12.65
CA PHE A 241 -5.96 19.88 11.25
C PHE A 241 -7.01 19.25 10.34
N ALA A 242 -7.47 20.01 9.36
CA ALA A 242 -8.32 19.50 8.29
C ALA A 242 -7.45 18.81 7.24
N GLU A 243 -7.77 17.58 6.88
CA GLU A 243 -6.98 16.82 5.89
C GLU A 243 -6.83 17.59 4.57
N GLN A 244 -5.71 17.42 3.94
CA GLN A 244 -5.43 17.99 2.62
C GLN A 244 -5.06 16.88 1.65
N VAL A 245 -5.74 16.82 0.51
CA VAL A 245 -5.46 15.85 -0.56
C VAL A 245 -4.97 16.60 -1.79
N LEU A 246 -3.79 16.21 -2.27
CA LEU A 246 -3.15 16.77 -3.45
C LEU A 246 -2.96 15.65 -4.49
N TYR A 247 -3.09 16.00 -5.75
CA TYR A 247 -2.86 15.12 -6.89
C TYR A 247 -1.58 15.53 -7.61
N HIS A 248 -0.73 14.56 -7.91
CA HIS A 248 0.56 14.76 -8.55
C HIS A 248 0.59 14.04 -9.90
N ASP A 249 0.89 14.76 -10.96
CA ASP A 249 1.16 14.20 -12.28
C ASP A 249 2.67 14.01 -12.49
N LEU A 250 3.23 13.00 -11.83
CA LEU A 250 4.66 12.72 -11.90
C LEU A 250 5.09 12.24 -13.29
N PRO A 251 6.23 12.73 -13.82
CA PRO A 251 6.81 12.16 -15.03
C PRO A 251 7.34 10.75 -14.81
N ALA A 252 7.19 9.90 -15.83
CA ALA A 252 7.79 8.58 -15.83
C ALA A 252 9.24 8.63 -16.34
N ASP A 253 10.07 7.73 -15.83
CA ASP A 253 11.41 7.47 -16.37
C ASP A 253 11.36 6.63 -17.67
N ALA A 254 12.55 6.25 -18.18
CA ALA A 254 12.67 5.47 -19.42
C ALA A 254 12.05 4.06 -19.31
N ASP A 255 11.93 3.52 -18.08
CA ASP A 255 11.34 2.21 -17.80
C ASP A 255 9.84 2.31 -17.49
N GLY A 256 9.25 3.52 -17.55
CA GLY A 256 7.83 3.79 -17.30
C GLY A 256 7.45 3.96 -15.85
N PHE A 257 8.41 4.11 -14.93
CA PHE A 257 8.15 4.31 -13.51
C PHE A 257 8.16 5.78 -13.11
N CYS A 258 7.14 6.18 -12.35
CA CYS A 258 7.15 7.41 -11.57
C CYS A 258 7.80 7.14 -10.22
N THR A 259 8.57 8.10 -9.69
CA THR A 259 9.22 7.97 -8.39
C THR A 259 9.06 9.24 -7.56
N ILE A 260 8.66 9.07 -6.29
CA ILE A 260 8.70 10.10 -5.26
C ILE A 260 9.53 9.59 -4.07
N ARG A 261 10.24 10.50 -3.39
CA ARG A 261 11.08 10.17 -2.24
C ARG A 261 10.65 10.94 -1.01
N ILE A 262 10.78 10.29 0.15
CA ILE A 262 10.81 10.96 1.46
C ILE A 262 12.27 10.97 1.89
N SER A 263 12.86 12.14 2.04
CA SER A 263 14.21 12.31 2.56
C SER A 263 14.17 12.87 3.97
N ASN A 264 14.80 12.19 4.92
CA ASN A 264 14.92 12.68 6.31
C ASN A 264 16.32 12.44 6.87
N PRO A 265 17.18 13.47 6.85
CA PRO A 265 18.55 13.35 7.36
C PRO A 265 18.65 12.94 8.84
N LYS A 266 17.63 13.25 9.66
CA LYS A 266 17.58 12.85 11.06
C LYS A 266 17.21 11.39 11.25
N PHE A 267 16.49 10.81 10.29
CA PHE A 267 16.15 9.39 10.27
C PHE A 267 17.31 8.54 9.73
N GLY A 268 18.18 9.14 8.91
CA GLY A 268 19.36 8.50 8.34
C GLY A 268 19.04 7.58 7.14
N CYS A 269 17.91 7.80 6.50
CA CYS A 269 17.49 7.01 5.35
C CYS A 269 16.52 7.82 4.47
N ASP A 270 16.67 7.66 3.17
CA ASP A 270 15.68 8.08 2.17
C ASP A 270 14.75 6.90 1.85
N VAL A 271 13.48 7.19 1.62
CA VAL A 271 12.49 6.23 1.13
C VAL A 271 12.14 6.58 -0.30
N ALA A 272 12.22 5.63 -1.22
CA ALA A 272 11.76 5.78 -2.60
C ALA A 272 10.51 4.92 -2.82
N LEU A 273 9.45 5.54 -3.28
CA LEU A 273 8.23 4.90 -3.77
C LEU A 273 8.17 5.07 -5.28
N SER A 274 8.17 3.95 -6.01
CA SER A 274 8.09 3.93 -7.47
C SER A 274 6.91 3.07 -7.91
N PHE A 275 6.23 3.49 -8.97
CA PHE A 275 5.07 2.79 -9.52
C PHE A 275 4.98 2.99 -11.03
N ARG A 276 4.36 2.05 -11.74
CA ARG A 276 4.25 2.09 -13.20
C ARG A 276 3.12 3.05 -13.61
N LYS A 277 3.48 4.12 -14.35
CA LYS A 277 2.54 5.20 -14.72
C LYS A 277 1.40 4.74 -15.63
N ALA A 278 1.64 3.79 -16.50
CA ALA A 278 0.62 3.34 -17.46
C ALA A 278 -0.64 2.80 -16.76
N GLU A 279 -0.44 2.03 -15.70
CA GLU A 279 -1.51 1.42 -14.94
C GLU A 279 -2.00 2.32 -13.79
N LEU A 280 -1.07 3.04 -13.15
CA LEU A 280 -1.32 3.93 -12.01
C LEU A 280 -0.90 5.37 -12.38
N PRO A 281 -1.70 6.10 -13.19
CA PRO A 281 -1.31 7.42 -13.70
C PRO A 281 -1.27 8.52 -12.64
N ASN A 282 -1.91 8.31 -11.49
CA ASN A 282 -2.05 9.32 -10.45
C ASN A 282 -1.22 8.96 -9.23
N LEU A 283 -0.63 9.96 -8.58
CA LEU A 283 -0.19 9.86 -7.21
C LEU A 283 -1.07 10.80 -6.37
N VAL A 284 -1.74 10.24 -5.38
CA VAL A 284 -2.48 11.00 -4.38
C VAL A 284 -1.58 11.20 -3.18
N GLN A 285 -1.49 12.43 -2.69
CA GLN A 285 -0.84 12.77 -1.44
C GLN A 285 -1.91 13.15 -0.42
N TRP A 286 -2.06 12.36 0.62
CA TRP A 286 -2.91 12.66 1.77
C TRP A 286 -2.07 13.21 2.92
N ARG A 287 -2.31 14.47 3.28
CA ARG A 287 -1.60 15.17 4.34
C ARG A 287 -2.49 15.25 5.56
N MET A 288 -2.09 14.57 6.62
CA MET A 288 -2.79 14.59 7.90
C MET A 288 -1.80 14.67 9.06
N PRO A 289 -1.18 15.84 9.32
CA PRO A 289 -0.33 16.07 10.47
C PRO A 289 -1.16 16.34 11.74
N GLY A 290 -2.22 15.55 11.95
CA GLY A 290 -3.11 15.67 13.10
C GLY A 290 -2.43 15.33 14.42
N TYR A 291 -2.88 15.93 15.51
CA TYR A 291 -2.38 15.57 16.84
C TYR A 291 -2.86 14.17 17.24
N GLY A 292 -1.93 13.21 17.30
CA GLY A 292 -2.24 11.80 17.55
C GLY A 292 -2.59 10.98 16.29
N ASP A 293 -2.76 11.65 15.13
CA ASP A 293 -2.96 11.02 13.81
C ASP A 293 -1.97 11.65 12.81
N TYR A 294 -0.67 11.51 13.12
CA TYR A 294 0.41 12.15 12.37
C TYR A 294 0.88 11.24 11.24
N VAL A 295 0.36 11.50 10.04
CA VAL A 295 0.55 10.63 8.88
C VAL A 295 0.65 11.40 7.57
N MET A 296 1.39 10.82 6.63
CA MET A 296 1.43 11.16 5.21
C MET A 296 1.08 9.93 4.39
N GLY A 297 0.00 10.00 3.61
CA GLY A 297 -0.31 9.04 2.56
C GLY A 297 0.38 9.42 1.25
N LEU A 298 1.05 8.47 0.61
CA LEU A 298 1.49 8.57 -0.79
C LEU A 298 0.86 7.39 -1.53
N GLU A 299 -0.04 7.67 -2.44
CA GLU A 299 -1.03 6.70 -2.88
C GLU A 299 -1.06 6.60 -4.42
N PRO A 300 -0.21 5.74 -5.02
CA PRO A 300 -0.34 5.40 -6.44
C PRO A 300 -1.72 4.85 -6.74
N ALA A 301 -2.38 5.37 -7.79
CA ALA A 301 -3.75 5.01 -8.09
C ALA A 301 -4.07 5.06 -9.59
N ASN A 302 -5.07 4.27 -10.00
CA ASN A 302 -5.66 4.36 -11.33
C ASN A 302 -6.83 5.36 -11.40
N CYS A 303 -7.21 5.95 -10.26
CA CYS A 303 -8.28 6.93 -10.09
C CYS A 303 -7.82 8.08 -9.21
N LEU A 304 -8.65 9.11 -9.03
CA LEU A 304 -8.47 10.12 -8.00
C LEU A 304 -9.04 9.57 -6.66
N ALA A 305 -8.69 10.20 -5.53
CA ALA A 305 -9.29 9.88 -4.23
C ALA A 305 -10.71 10.45 -4.13
N GLU A 306 -11.57 10.05 -5.03
CA GLU A 306 -12.96 10.46 -5.18
C GLU A 306 -13.86 9.22 -5.37
N ASP A 307 -15.16 9.37 -5.09
CA ASP A 307 -16.11 8.29 -5.24
C ASP A 307 -16.41 7.95 -6.71
N TYR A 308 -17.00 6.79 -6.92
CA TYR A 308 -17.39 6.27 -8.23
C TYR A 308 -18.14 7.30 -9.09
N ASN A 309 -19.17 7.97 -8.51
CA ASN A 309 -20.02 8.89 -9.27
C ASN A 309 -19.25 10.13 -9.73
N SER A 310 -18.34 10.63 -8.89
CA SER A 310 -17.44 11.73 -9.21
C SER A 310 -16.51 11.36 -10.35
N MET A 311 -15.91 10.15 -10.30
CA MET A 311 -15.04 9.64 -11.35
C MET A 311 -15.79 9.41 -12.67
N ALA A 312 -16.99 8.85 -12.61
CA ALA A 312 -17.85 8.65 -13.79
C ALA A 312 -18.24 9.98 -14.43
N LYS A 313 -18.65 10.97 -13.64
CA LYS A 313 -19.01 12.32 -14.12
C LYS A 313 -17.84 13.04 -14.80
N LYS A 314 -16.62 12.81 -14.34
CA LYS A 314 -15.39 13.35 -14.94
C LYS A 314 -14.94 12.59 -16.19
N GLY A 315 -15.53 11.45 -16.52
CA GLY A 315 -15.10 10.55 -17.62
C GLY A 315 -13.76 9.86 -17.33
N LEU A 316 -13.40 9.72 -16.05
CA LEU A 316 -12.12 9.15 -15.59
C LEU A 316 -12.29 7.75 -14.98
N LEU A 317 -13.51 7.23 -14.88
CA LEU A 317 -13.77 5.89 -14.36
C LEU A 317 -13.22 4.83 -15.32
N ARG A 318 -12.28 4.04 -14.84
CA ARG A 318 -11.74 2.91 -15.60
C ARG A 318 -12.64 1.70 -15.48
N HIS A 319 -12.60 0.85 -16.51
CA HIS A 319 -13.35 -0.38 -16.58
C HIS A 319 -12.44 -1.54 -16.92
N ILE A 320 -12.87 -2.74 -16.58
CA ILE A 320 -12.21 -4.00 -16.89
C ILE A 320 -13.23 -4.93 -17.56
N GLU A 321 -12.91 -5.36 -18.78
CA GLU A 321 -13.77 -6.21 -19.60
C GLU A 321 -13.75 -7.67 -19.09
N PRO A 322 -14.79 -8.47 -19.38
CA PRO A 322 -14.80 -9.91 -19.10
C PRO A 322 -13.55 -10.61 -19.63
N GLY A 323 -12.84 -11.35 -18.75
CA GLY A 323 -11.59 -12.04 -19.07
C GLY A 323 -10.36 -11.13 -19.21
N GLN A 324 -10.52 -9.82 -19.10
CA GLN A 324 -9.37 -8.90 -19.10
C GLN A 324 -8.60 -9.00 -17.79
N THR A 325 -7.26 -8.89 -17.89
CA THR A 325 -6.35 -8.76 -16.76
C THR A 325 -5.61 -7.42 -16.82
N VAL A 326 -5.52 -6.73 -15.68
CA VAL A 326 -4.73 -5.51 -15.49
C VAL A 326 -3.63 -5.82 -14.47
N GLU A 327 -2.37 -5.52 -14.82
CA GLU A 327 -1.23 -5.71 -13.93
C GLU A 327 -0.75 -4.36 -13.42
N THR A 328 -0.51 -4.24 -12.10
CA THR A 328 0.10 -3.07 -11.47
C THR A 328 1.39 -3.47 -10.76
N CYS A 329 2.35 -2.54 -10.69
CA CYS A 329 3.62 -2.77 -10.02
C CYS A 329 4.00 -1.55 -9.18
N ILE A 330 4.31 -1.82 -7.89
CA ILE A 330 4.78 -0.83 -6.93
C ILE A 330 6.09 -1.32 -6.32
N ARG A 331 7.07 -0.44 -6.21
CA ARG A 331 8.36 -0.70 -5.58
C ARG A 331 8.59 0.28 -4.45
N PHE A 332 8.92 -0.25 -3.31
CA PHE A 332 9.34 0.51 -2.14
C PHE A 332 10.79 0.17 -1.81
N ARG A 333 11.63 1.19 -1.60
CA ARG A 333 13.04 0.99 -1.27
C ARG A 333 13.51 2.03 -0.27
N LEU A 334 14.39 1.59 0.63
CA LEU A 334 15.11 2.46 1.56
C LEU A 334 16.56 2.60 1.10
N ASP A 335 17.02 3.83 1.01
CA ASP A 335 18.39 4.17 0.63
C ASP A 335 19.07 4.80 1.85
N PRO A 336 20.08 4.15 2.47
CA PRO A 336 20.87 4.79 3.54
C PRO A 336 21.47 6.10 3.05
N VAL A 337 21.44 7.15 3.90
CA VAL A 337 22.02 8.47 3.60
C VAL A 337 23.46 8.53 4.13
#